data_abc2a0587f4fb3c2cc20adae32ede00a
#
_entry.id   abc2a0587f4fb3c2cc20adae32ede00a
#
_cell.length_a   1.000
_cell.length_b   1.000
_cell.length_c   1.000
_cell.angle_alpha   90.00
_cell.angle_beta   90.00
_cell.angle_gamma   90.00
#
_symmetry.space_group_name_H-M   'P 1'
#
loop_
_entity.id
_entity.type
_entity.pdbx_description
1 polymer ?
#
loop_
_entity_poly.entity_id
_entity_poly.type
_entity_poly.pdbx_seq_one_letter_code
_entity_poly.pdbx_strand_id
1 'polypeptide(L)'
;LEASLLALKTTRLHQFHEVVRHLNEFLVGKSIETDVKPGENRLIVKLKNQRGAYHSLDELSAGEHQVLILIYLLSRWMQEGGIVLIDEPDLYLHPSLMEPLLASIEQLVAARHGQLIITSHAVDIWNRYDGRGRRIILDPSQQDQPL
;
A
#
# COMPACT_ATOMS: atom_id res chain seq x y z
N LEU A 1 11.73 5.84 1.47
CA LEU A 1 10.39 6.41 1.39
C LEU A 1 10.41 7.92 1.65
N GLU A 2 10.94 8.39 2.80
CA GLU A 2 10.95 9.81 3.17
C GLU A 2 11.61 10.70 2.12
N ALA A 3 12.83 10.38 1.70
CA ALA A 3 13.56 11.12 0.67
C ALA A 3 12.78 11.21 -0.66
N SER A 4 12.08 10.12 -1.04
CA SER A 4 11.28 10.09 -2.25
C SER A 4 10.02 10.95 -2.14
N LEU A 5 9.39 11.00 -0.97
CA LEU A 5 8.24 11.88 -0.70
C LEU A 5 8.65 13.36 -0.68
N LEU A 6 9.80 13.68 -0.07
CA LEU A 6 10.34 15.04 -0.07
C LEU A 6 10.71 15.51 -1.50
N ALA A 7 11.28 14.63 -2.31
CA ALA A 7 11.55 14.92 -3.72
C ALA A 7 10.25 15.17 -4.51
N LEU A 8 9.18 14.41 -4.25
CA LEU A 8 7.87 14.69 -4.83
C LEU A 8 7.31 16.05 -4.39
N LYS A 9 7.43 16.37 -3.10
CA LYS A 9 6.96 17.66 -2.57
C LYS A 9 7.59 18.84 -3.30
N THR A 10 8.87 18.76 -3.62
CA THR A 10 9.61 19.84 -4.31
C THR A 10 9.37 19.88 -5.81
N THR A 11 9.11 18.74 -6.45
CA THR A 11 9.04 18.65 -7.91
C THR A 11 7.60 18.53 -8.45
N ARG A 12 6.69 17.89 -7.70
CA ARG A 12 5.32 17.57 -8.11
C ARG A 12 4.35 17.61 -6.92
N LEU A 13 4.07 18.81 -6.41
CA LEU A 13 3.30 19.02 -5.19
C LEU A 13 1.91 18.33 -5.21
N HIS A 14 1.20 18.40 -6.33
CA HIS A 14 -0.12 17.74 -6.46
C HIS A 14 0.00 16.22 -6.26
N GLN A 15 0.98 15.59 -6.90
CA GLN A 15 1.22 14.15 -6.76
C GLN A 15 1.68 13.79 -5.34
N PHE A 16 2.46 14.66 -4.68
CA PHE A 16 2.82 14.48 -3.28
C PHE A 16 1.58 14.42 -2.37
N HIS A 17 0.64 15.36 -2.50
CA HIS A 17 -0.58 15.38 -1.71
C HIS A 17 -1.47 14.15 -1.98
N GLU A 18 -1.59 13.73 -3.23
CA GLU A 18 -2.34 12.52 -3.60
C GLU A 18 -1.74 11.26 -2.95
N VAL A 19 -0.43 11.09 -3.05
CA VAL A 19 0.28 9.95 -2.44
C VAL A 19 0.13 9.97 -0.91
N VAL A 20 0.38 11.12 -0.25
CA VAL A 20 0.27 11.23 1.21
C VAL A 20 -1.16 10.97 1.68
N ARG A 21 -2.16 11.36 0.91
CA ARG A 21 -3.56 11.01 1.21
C ARG A 21 -3.77 9.49 1.28
N HIS A 22 -3.32 8.74 0.27
CA HIS A 22 -3.41 7.26 0.27
C HIS A 22 -2.63 6.62 1.43
N LEU A 23 -1.43 7.14 1.74
CA LEU A 23 -0.67 6.66 2.89
C LEU A 23 -1.40 6.91 4.21
N ASN A 24 -2.05 8.06 4.35
CA ASN A 24 -2.81 8.44 5.55
C ASN A 24 -4.12 7.65 5.71
N GLU A 25 -4.71 7.18 4.62
CA GLU A 25 -5.88 6.28 4.66
C GLU A 25 -5.51 4.93 5.29
N PHE A 26 -4.29 4.45 5.06
CA PHE A 26 -3.78 3.23 5.67
C PHE A 26 -3.38 3.40 7.15
N LEU A 27 -2.82 4.55 7.53
CA LEU A 27 -2.30 4.80 8.87
C LEU A 27 -3.43 5.01 9.89
N VAL A 28 -3.75 3.97 10.65
CA VAL A 28 -4.75 4.04 11.72
C VAL A 28 -4.18 4.77 12.93
N GLY A 29 -4.86 5.83 13.37
CA GLY A 29 -4.44 6.63 14.55
C GLY A 29 -3.21 7.51 14.35
N LYS A 30 -2.67 7.56 13.13
CA LYS A 30 -1.49 8.35 12.74
C LYS A 30 -1.78 9.13 11.47
N SER A 31 -1.01 10.17 11.19
CA SER A 31 -1.04 10.87 9.90
C SER A 31 0.30 11.50 9.56
N ILE A 32 0.72 11.37 8.31
CA ILE A 32 1.86 12.10 7.77
C ILE A 32 1.40 13.54 7.52
N GLU A 33 2.13 14.50 8.09
CA GLU A 33 1.87 15.92 7.89
C GLU A 33 2.44 16.40 6.56
N THR A 34 1.66 17.18 5.85
CA THR A 34 2.08 17.79 4.58
C THR A 34 2.74 19.15 4.74
N ASP A 35 2.43 19.84 5.85
CA ASP A 35 2.99 21.15 6.18
C ASP A 35 4.30 20.98 6.95
N VAL A 36 5.39 20.88 6.20
CA VAL A 36 6.75 20.92 6.75
C VAL A 36 7.20 22.38 6.76
N LYS A 37 7.67 22.86 7.91
CA LYS A 37 8.17 24.23 8.01
C LYS A 37 9.33 24.47 7.05
N PRO A 38 9.47 25.69 6.49
CA PRO A 38 10.62 26.03 5.66
C PRO A 38 11.93 25.74 6.40
N GLY A 39 12.81 24.95 5.79
CA GLY A 39 14.09 24.53 6.38
C GLY A 39 14.05 23.18 7.11
N GLU A 40 12.89 22.58 7.37
CA GLU A 40 12.78 21.21 7.87
C GLU A 40 12.76 20.20 6.69
N ASN A 41 13.77 19.34 6.64
CA ASN A 41 13.89 18.30 5.61
C ASN A 41 13.40 16.93 6.14
N ARG A 42 12.39 16.92 7.01
CA ARG A 42 11.81 15.70 7.56
C ARG A 42 10.29 15.75 7.52
N LEU A 43 9.69 14.60 7.23
CA LEU A 43 8.25 14.40 7.36
C LEU A 43 7.91 13.99 8.79
N ILE A 44 6.88 14.59 9.32
CA ILE A 44 6.40 14.35 10.68
C ILE A 44 5.16 13.46 10.60
N VAL A 45 5.11 12.44 11.46
CA VAL A 45 3.93 11.62 11.69
C VAL A 45 3.29 12.06 13.00
N LYS A 46 2.08 12.60 12.93
CA LYS A 46 1.28 12.96 14.10
C LYS A 46 0.48 11.77 14.62
N LEU A 47 0.40 11.65 15.94
CA LEU A 47 -0.45 10.70 16.64
C LEU A 47 -1.81 11.35 16.92
N LYS A 48 -2.90 10.82 16.31
CA LYS A 48 -4.24 11.41 16.43
C LYS A 48 -4.80 11.40 17.85
N ASN A 49 -4.38 10.44 18.68
CA ASN A 49 -4.90 10.22 20.03
C ASN A 49 -4.06 10.92 21.14
N GLN A 50 -2.97 11.60 20.78
CA GLN A 50 -2.08 12.27 21.73
C GLN A 50 -1.80 13.68 21.24
N ARG A 51 -2.37 14.70 21.92
CA ARG A 51 -2.15 16.11 21.55
C ARG A 51 -0.66 16.45 21.57
N GLY A 52 -0.14 16.88 20.43
CA GLY A 52 1.24 17.33 20.27
C GLY A 52 2.29 16.21 20.20
N ALA A 53 1.90 14.95 20.24
CA ALA A 53 2.82 13.84 20.04
C ALA A 53 3.04 13.58 18.54
N TYR A 54 4.30 13.54 18.15
CA TYR A 54 4.74 13.24 16.80
C TYR A 54 6.02 12.41 16.83
N HIS A 55 6.26 11.67 15.77
CA HIS A 55 7.50 10.93 15.55
C HIS A 55 7.93 11.03 14.08
N SER A 56 9.12 10.57 13.77
CA SER A 56 9.60 10.46 12.39
C SER A 56 8.97 9.28 11.67
N LEU A 57 9.07 9.25 10.34
CA LEU A 57 8.68 8.08 9.55
C LEU A 57 9.47 6.82 9.94
N ASP A 58 10.73 6.99 10.37
CA ASP A 58 11.59 5.87 10.78
C ASP A 58 11.14 5.17 12.07
N GLU A 59 10.28 5.81 12.86
CA GLU A 59 9.72 5.23 14.08
C GLU A 59 8.43 4.42 13.84
N LEU A 60 7.99 4.31 12.60
CA LEU A 60 6.92 3.37 12.22
C LEU A 60 7.40 1.93 12.37
N SER A 61 6.47 1.01 12.65
CA SER A 61 6.80 -0.41 12.66
C SER A 61 7.28 -0.89 11.29
N ALA A 62 8.09 -1.94 11.27
CA ALA A 62 8.61 -2.51 10.01
C ALA A 62 7.49 -2.87 9.03
N GLY A 63 6.38 -3.44 9.52
CA GLY A 63 5.21 -3.77 8.71
C GLY A 63 4.52 -2.52 8.14
N GLU A 64 4.30 -1.47 8.96
CA GLU A 64 3.76 -0.20 8.47
C GLU A 64 4.66 0.39 7.39
N HIS A 65 5.97 0.39 7.60
CA HIS A 65 6.95 0.89 6.62
C HIS A 65 6.86 0.16 5.29
N GLN A 66 6.81 -1.16 5.32
CA GLN A 66 6.71 -1.99 4.12
C GLN A 66 5.43 -1.72 3.33
N VAL A 67 4.29 -1.61 4.03
CA VAL A 67 3.01 -1.28 3.40
C VAL A 67 3.04 0.12 2.80
N LEU A 68 3.59 1.12 3.51
CA LEU A 68 3.69 2.48 2.99
C LEU A 68 4.56 2.55 1.73
N ILE A 69 5.67 1.79 1.67
CA ILE A 69 6.51 1.70 0.47
C ILE A 69 5.69 1.13 -0.69
N LEU A 70 4.94 0.06 -0.47
CA LEU A 70 4.13 -0.57 -1.52
C LEU A 70 3.03 0.38 -2.03
N ILE A 71 2.27 1.01 -1.13
CA ILE A 71 1.24 1.99 -1.49
C ILE A 71 1.86 3.17 -2.24
N TYR A 72 3.02 3.66 -1.79
CA TYR A 72 3.76 4.73 -2.47
C TYR A 72 4.11 4.34 -3.91
N LEU A 73 4.69 3.14 -4.11
CA LEU A 73 5.09 2.66 -5.43
C LEU A 73 3.88 2.52 -6.35
N LEU A 74 2.79 1.93 -5.87
CA LEU A 74 1.55 1.78 -6.64
C LEU A 74 0.95 3.15 -7.00
N SER A 75 0.82 4.05 -6.04
CA SER A 75 0.27 5.39 -6.27
C SER A 75 1.08 6.19 -7.30
N ARG A 76 2.39 5.95 -7.35
CA ARG A 76 3.31 6.69 -8.23
C ARG A 76 3.40 6.12 -9.64
N TRP A 77 3.46 4.79 -9.75
CA TRP A 77 3.86 4.13 -10.99
C TRP A 77 2.71 3.43 -11.71
N MET A 78 1.60 3.16 -11.03
CA MET A 78 0.48 2.52 -11.66
C MET A 78 -0.15 3.45 -12.72
N GLN A 79 -0.21 2.96 -13.95
CA GLN A 79 -0.83 3.63 -15.08
C GLN A 79 -2.29 3.17 -15.24
N GLU A 80 -3.03 3.93 -16.04
CA GLU A 80 -4.39 3.57 -16.46
C GLU A 80 -4.40 2.20 -17.15
N GLY A 81 -5.30 1.31 -16.75
CA GLY A 81 -5.37 -0.06 -17.25
C GLY A 81 -4.21 -0.97 -16.83
N GLY A 82 -3.35 -0.52 -15.90
CA GLY A 82 -2.18 -1.27 -15.45
C GLY A 82 -2.54 -2.56 -14.74
N ILE A 83 -1.59 -3.51 -14.72
CA ILE A 83 -1.72 -4.79 -14.01
C ILE A 83 -0.78 -4.79 -12.81
N VAL A 84 -1.31 -5.09 -11.63
CA VAL A 84 -0.55 -5.27 -10.39
C VAL A 84 -0.46 -6.76 -10.09
N LEU A 85 0.77 -7.25 -9.96
CA LEU A 85 1.06 -8.62 -9.57
C LEU A 85 1.64 -8.61 -8.15
N ILE A 86 1.05 -9.36 -7.25
CA ILE A 86 1.53 -9.51 -5.87
C ILE A 86 1.68 -11.00 -5.58
N ASP A 87 2.91 -11.38 -5.25
CA ASP A 87 3.25 -12.76 -4.94
C ASP A 87 3.36 -12.92 -3.42
N GLU A 88 2.51 -13.79 -2.87
CA GLU A 88 2.46 -14.18 -1.46
C GLU A 88 2.58 -13.00 -0.46
N PRO A 89 1.67 -12.01 -0.48
CA PRO A 89 1.74 -10.85 0.40
C PRO A 89 1.65 -11.21 1.90
N ASP A 90 1.14 -12.37 2.21
CA ASP A 90 0.94 -12.91 3.56
C ASP A 90 2.23 -13.37 4.23
N LEU A 91 3.30 -13.65 3.50
CA LEU A 91 4.55 -14.18 4.08
C LEU A 91 5.29 -13.19 4.99
N TYR A 92 5.15 -11.90 4.75
CA TYR A 92 6.00 -10.88 5.38
C TYR A 92 5.21 -9.85 6.19
N LEU A 93 3.88 -9.94 6.22
CA LEU A 93 3.03 -8.96 6.89
C LEU A 93 2.29 -9.56 8.07
N HIS A 94 2.16 -8.78 9.13
CA HIS A 94 1.29 -9.16 10.23
C HIS A 94 -0.17 -9.26 9.73
N PRO A 95 -0.94 -10.30 10.12
CA PRO A 95 -2.32 -10.50 9.63
C PRO A 95 -3.21 -9.26 9.76
N SER A 96 -3.04 -8.46 10.83
CA SER A 96 -3.83 -7.23 11.05
C SER A 96 -3.57 -6.14 9.99
N LEU A 97 -2.47 -6.19 9.25
CA LEU A 97 -2.13 -5.24 8.19
C LEU A 97 -2.60 -5.72 6.82
N MET A 98 -2.91 -7.00 6.66
CA MET A 98 -3.27 -7.59 5.38
C MET A 98 -4.57 -7.01 4.81
N GLU A 99 -5.63 -7.01 5.60
CA GLU A 99 -6.93 -6.49 5.17
C GLU A 99 -6.88 -5.00 4.75
N PRO A 100 -6.30 -4.10 5.56
CA PRO A 100 -6.14 -2.71 5.15
C PRO A 100 -5.26 -2.54 3.90
N LEU A 101 -4.19 -3.34 3.76
CA LEU A 101 -3.33 -3.30 2.59
C LEU A 101 -4.10 -3.68 1.33
N LEU A 102 -4.77 -4.84 1.34
CA LEU A 102 -5.54 -5.31 0.18
C LEU A 102 -6.64 -4.32 -0.20
N ALA A 103 -7.33 -3.73 0.78
CA ALA A 103 -8.33 -2.70 0.53
C ALA A 103 -7.73 -1.46 -0.16
N SER A 104 -6.57 -1.00 0.29
CA SER A 104 -5.86 0.14 -0.31
C SER A 104 -5.41 -0.15 -1.75
N ILE A 105 -4.87 -1.36 -1.99
CA ILE A 105 -4.44 -1.80 -3.32
C ILE A 105 -5.64 -1.89 -4.27
N GLU A 106 -6.73 -2.50 -3.83
CA GLU A 106 -7.97 -2.61 -4.61
C GLU A 106 -8.50 -1.25 -5.04
N GLN A 107 -8.52 -0.28 -4.12
CA GLN A 107 -8.94 1.09 -4.41
C GLN A 107 -8.04 1.76 -5.45
N LEU A 108 -6.71 1.64 -5.29
CA LEU A 108 -5.74 2.21 -6.23
C LEU A 108 -5.87 1.58 -7.63
N VAL A 109 -6.03 0.27 -7.68
CA VAL A 109 -6.19 -0.48 -8.93
C VAL A 109 -7.51 -0.12 -9.61
N ALA A 110 -8.62 -0.07 -8.87
CA ALA A 110 -9.93 0.31 -9.39
C ALA A 110 -9.95 1.76 -9.91
N ALA A 111 -9.33 2.70 -9.18
CA ALA A 111 -9.23 4.10 -9.60
C ALA A 111 -8.47 4.30 -10.92
N ARG A 112 -7.67 3.33 -11.33
CA ARG A 112 -6.91 3.32 -12.59
C ARG A 112 -7.48 2.31 -13.61
N HIS A 113 -8.69 1.81 -13.41
CA HIS A 113 -9.31 0.78 -14.27
C HIS A 113 -8.37 -0.41 -14.53
N GLY A 114 -7.53 -0.73 -13.55
CA GLY A 114 -6.49 -1.75 -13.65
C GLY A 114 -6.98 -3.14 -13.25
N GLN A 115 -6.03 -4.07 -13.22
CA GLN A 115 -6.24 -5.45 -12.80
C GLN A 115 -5.29 -5.82 -11.66
N LEU A 116 -5.80 -6.54 -10.67
CA LEU A 116 -5.02 -7.09 -9.56
C LEU A 116 -4.96 -8.61 -9.68
N ILE A 117 -3.75 -9.16 -9.63
CA ILE A 117 -3.48 -10.60 -9.60
C ILE A 117 -2.66 -10.88 -8.34
N ILE A 118 -3.14 -11.78 -7.51
CA ILE A 118 -2.48 -12.15 -6.25
C ILE A 118 -2.26 -13.66 -6.24
N THR A 119 -1.06 -14.10 -5.89
CA THR A 119 -0.81 -15.47 -5.47
C THR A 119 -0.80 -15.53 -3.94
N SER A 120 -1.35 -16.56 -3.34
CA SER A 120 -1.31 -16.76 -1.89
C SER A 120 -1.70 -18.17 -1.51
N HIS A 121 -1.15 -18.64 -0.38
CA HIS A 121 -1.58 -19.86 0.29
C HIS A 121 -2.53 -19.58 1.49
N ALA A 122 -2.77 -18.30 1.82
CA ALA A 122 -3.60 -17.91 2.95
C ALA A 122 -5.09 -18.04 2.65
N VAL A 123 -5.80 -18.78 3.49
CA VAL A 123 -7.25 -19.00 3.38
C VAL A 123 -8.03 -17.69 3.49
N ASP A 124 -7.56 -16.75 4.30
CA ASP A 124 -8.21 -15.45 4.49
C ASP A 124 -8.20 -14.63 3.19
N ILE A 125 -7.11 -14.67 2.42
CA ILE A 125 -7.03 -14.03 1.11
C ILE A 125 -7.99 -14.73 0.12
N TRP A 126 -8.07 -16.04 0.15
CA TRP A 126 -9.01 -16.76 -0.71
C TRP A 126 -10.45 -16.39 -0.41
N ASN A 127 -10.83 -16.37 0.88
CA ASN A 127 -12.18 -16.02 1.31
C ASN A 127 -12.54 -14.59 0.96
N ARG A 128 -11.58 -13.65 1.03
CA ARG A 128 -11.78 -12.25 0.63
C ARG A 128 -12.25 -12.11 -0.80
N TYR A 129 -11.68 -12.91 -1.71
CA TYR A 129 -11.98 -12.84 -3.14
C TYR A 129 -13.03 -13.86 -3.61
N ASP A 130 -13.57 -14.66 -2.70
CA ASP A 130 -14.66 -15.56 -3.02
C ASP A 130 -15.90 -14.76 -3.45
N GLY A 131 -16.38 -15.01 -4.67
CA GLY A 131 -17.50 -14.26 -5.27
C GLY A 131 -17.18 -12.85 -5.78
N ARG A 132 -15.96 -12.31 -5.58
CA ARG A 132 -15.56 -10.99 -6.08
C ARG A 132 -14.56 -11.04 -7.23
N GLY A 133 -13.89 -12.16 -7.41
CA GLY A 133 -12.84 -12.35 -8.39
C GLY A 133 -12.85 -13.72 -9.04
N ARG A 134 -11.90 -13.95 -9.93
CA ARG A 134 -11.67 -15.28 -10.51
C ARG A 134 -10.54 -15.97 -9.75
N ARG A 135 -10.86 -17.05 -9.06
CA ARG A 135 -9.89 -17.93 -8.41
C ARG A 135 -9.35 -18.94 -9.42
N ILE A 136 -8.03 -19.08 -9.47
CA ILE A 136 -7.33 -20.11 -10.24
C ILE A 136 -6.53 -20.94 -9.24
N ILE A 137 -6.76 -22.26 -9.25
CA ILE A 137 -6.01 -23.19 -8.41
C ILE A 137 -4.92 -23.78 -9.29
N LEU A 138 -3.67 -23.59 -8.89
CA LEU A 138 -2.51 -24.20 -9.54
C LEU A 138 -2.29 -25.56 -8.90
N ASP A 139 -2.78 -26.63 -9.53
CA ASP A 139 -2.59 -28.02 -9.06
C ASP A 139 -1.47 -28.65 -9.87
N PRO A 140 -0.35 -29.08 -9.23
CA PRO A 140 0.75 -29.75 -9.90
C PRO A 140 0.32 -31.02 -10.65
N SER A 141 -0.75 -31.69 -10.21
CA SER A 141 -1.26 -32.91 -10.83
C SER A 141 -1.97 -32.69 -12.18
N GLN A 142 -2.26 -31.40 -12.53
CA GLN A 142 -2.92 -31.06 -13.80
C GLN A 142 -1.95 -30.56 -14.87
N GLN A 143 -0.64 -30.53 -14.60
CA GLN A 143 0.37 -30.05 -15.56
C GLN A 143 0.58 -30.94 -16.77
N ASP A 144 0.06 -32.18 -16.80
CA ASP A 144 0.26 -33.15 -17.87
C ASP A 144 -0.93 -33.30 -18.84
N GLN A 145 -1.91 -32.39 -18.83
CA GLN A 145 -2.96 -32.40 -19.86
C GLN A 145 -2.56 -31.45 -21.01
N PRO A 146 -2.19 -31.98 -22.21
CA PRO A 146 -1.96 -31.13 -23.38
C PRO A 146 -3.26 -30.41 -23.77
N LEU A 147 -3.12 -29.14 -24.15
CA LEU A 147 -4.19 -28.29 -24.71
C LEU A 147 -4.76 -28.87 -25.98
#